data_e7147294bedd3e5874e4343d595cc83c
#
_entry.id   e7147294bedd3e5874e4343d595cc83c
#
_cell.length_a   1.000
_cell.length_b   1.000
_cell.length_c   1.000
_cell.angle_alpha   90.00
_cell.angle_beta   90.00
_cell.angle_gamma   90.00
#
_symmetry.space_group_name_H-M   'P 1'
#
loop_
_entity.id
_entity.type
_entity.pdbx_description
1 polymer ?
#
loop_
_entity_poly.entity_id
_entity_poly.type
_entity_poly.pdbx_seq_one_letter_code
_entity_poly.pdbx_strand_id
1 'polypeptide(L)'
;QDMQFFTSSCISVIILAPLYEEIICRLIMQGWLQAAFARLRGTSTLDGEDDGVVPDATISDRPTCWSSILLSSLFFSILHLQAGFASVAALFLFAVGLGLVYQRSGRLLPCIVMHMSLNAFTMLALYLEIST
;
A
#
# COMPACT_ATOMS: atom_id res chain seq x y z
N GLN A 1 33.80 -2.57 8.18
CA GLN A 1 32.96 -1.59 7.45
C GLN A 1 31.81 -2.25 6.72
N ASP A 2 32.04 -3.43 6.08
CA ASP A 2 31.04 -4.11 5.24
C ASP A 2 29.83 -4.63 6.02
N MET A 3 30.03 -5.16 7.22
CA MET A 3 28.95 -5.67 8.05
C MET A 3 27.99 -4.56 8.56
N GLN A 4 28.53 -3.41 8.95
CA GLN A 4 27.71 -2.28 9.40
C GLN A 4 26.91 -1.70 8.23
N PHE A 5 27.50 -1.60 7.05
CA PHE A 5 26.81 -1.14 5.84
C PHE A 5 25.69 -2.11 5.44
N PHE A 6 25.94 -3.42 5.46
CA PHE A 6 24.92 -4.44 5.20
C PHE A 6 23.75 -4.36 6.19
N THR A 7 24.05 -4.29 7.49
CA THR A 7 23.01 -4.20 8.54
C THR A 7 22.15 -2.95 8.38
N SER A 8 22.78 -1.79 8.13
CA SER A 8 22.01 -0.55 7.92
C SER A 8 21.16 -0.59 6.66
N SER A 9 21.64 -1.20 5.58
CA SER A 9 20.86 -1.41 4.35
C SER A 9 19.66 -2.33 4.59
N CYS A 10 19.84 -3.42 5.34
CA CYS A 10 18.72 -4.30 5.72
C CYS A 10 17.63 -3.58 6.51
N ILE A 11 18.01 -2.80 7.52
CA ILE A 11 17.05 -2.00 8.30
C ILE A 11 16.30 -1.02 7.41
N SER A 12 17.01 -0.31 6.54
CA SER A 12 16.40 0.66 5.63
C SER A 12 15.42 0.01 4.67
N VAL A 13 15.79 -1.09 4.02
CA VAL A 13 14.97 -1.76 3.01
C VAL A 13 13.80 -2.53 3.63
N ILE A 14 14.02 -3.20 4.77
CA ILE A 14 12.99 -4.05 5.38
C ILE A 14 11.99 -3.23 6.20
N ILE A 15 12.41 -2.15 6.85
CA ILE A 15 11.57 -1.41 7.80
C ILE A 15 11.22 -0.03 7.28
N LEU A 16 12.23 0.80 6.99
CA LEU A 16 11.98 2.23 6.70
C LEU A 16 11.30 2.44 5.36
N ALA A 17 11.74 1.74 4.31
CA ALA A 17 11.15 1.87 2.98
C ALA A 17 9.67 1.46 2.97
N PRO A 18 9.26 0.25 3.45
CA PRO A 18 7.84 -0.11 3.51
C PRO A 18 6.99 0.85 4.33
N LEU A 19 7.51 1.33 5.46
CA LEU A 19 6.78 2.29 6.29
C LEU A 19 6.48 3.58 5.52
N TYR A 20 7.50 4.15 4.89
CA TYR A 20 7.38 5.38 4.12
C TYR A 20 6.48 5.22 2.89
N GLU A 21 6.67 4.12 2.15
CA GLU A 21 5.93 3.84 0.92
C GLU A 21 4.44 3.58 1.19
N GLU A 22 4.11 2.84 2.24
CA GLU A 22 2.70 2.60 2.59
C GLU A 22 2.01 3.86 3.10
N ILE A 23 2.70 4.74 3.84
CA ILE A 23 2.14 6.04 4.23
C ILE A 23 1.79 6.85 2.98
N ILE A 24 2.70 6.95 2.01
CA ILE A 24 2.46 7.73 0.80
C ILE A 24 1.40 7.08 -0.09
N CYS A 25 1.55 5.80 -0.39
CA CYS A 25 0.71 5.15 -1.40
C CYS A 25 -0.68 4.79 -0.86
N ARG A 26 -0.80 4.37 0.39
CA ARG A 26 -2.09 3.94 0.96
C ARG A 26 -2.78 5.06 1.70
N LEU A 27 -2.13 5.65 2.69
CA LEU A 27 -2.77 6.65 3.52
C LEU A 27 -3.04 7.94 2.74
N ILE A 28 -2.02 8.50 2.08
CA ILE A 28 -2.13 9.79 1.41
C ILE A 28 -2.81 9.61 0.05
N MET A 29 -2.18 8.89 -0.88
CA MET A 29 -2.61 8.87 -2.28
C MET A 29 -3.89 8.06 -2.48
N GLN A 30 -3.96 6.81 -2.01
CA GLN A 30 -5.16 6.00 -2.16
C GLN A 30 -6.33 6.61 -1.40
N GLY A 31 -6.12 7.10 -0.17
CA GLY A 31 -7.13 7.78 0.62
C GLY A 31 -7.65 9.04 -0.06
N TRP A 32 -6.76 9.88 -0.60
CA TRP A 32 -7.15 11.07 -1.35
C TRP A 32 -7.94 10.72 -2.63
N LEU A 33 -7.49 9.73 -3.39
CA LEU A 33 -8.21 9.26 -4.58
C LEU A 33 -9.60 8.72 -4.24
N GLN A 34 -9.75 7.98 -3.15
CA GLN A 34 -11.06 7.50 -2.70
C GLN A 34 -12.01 8.68 -2.40
N ALA A 35 -11.53 9.68 -1.67
CA ALA A 35 -12.31 10.88 -1.39
C ALA A 35 -12.67 11.67 -2.66
N ALA A 36 -11.74 11.82 -3.59
CA ALA A 36 -11.96 12.49 -4.87
C ALA A 36 -13.02 11.76 -5.72
N PHE A 37 -12.91 10.44 -5.85
CA PHE A 37 -13.88 9.64 -6.61
C PHE A 37 -15.27 9.59 -5.93
N ALA A 38 -15.34 9.61 -4.61
CA ALA A 38 -16.62 9.71 -3.89
C ALA A 38 -17.33 11.03 -4.21
N ARG A 39 -16.61 12.15 -4.20
CA ARG A 39 -17.16 13.46 -4.58
C ARG A 39 -17.64 13.49 -6.03
N LEU A 40 -16.86 12.94 -6.97
CA LEU A 40 -17.24 12.90 -8.39
C LEU A 40 -18.50 12.05 -8.66
N ARG A 41 -18.74 11.02 -7.84
CA ARG A 41 -19.94 10.17 -7.96
C ARG A 41 -21.18 10.75 -7.30
N GLY A 42 -21.08 11.92 -6.68
CA GLY A 42 -22.19 12.53 -5.95
C GLY A 42 -22.59 11.76 -4.67
N THR A 43 -21.77 10.85 -4.22
CA THR A 43 -21.96 10.09 -2.98
C THR A 43 -21.37 10.80 -1.75
N SER A 44 -21.02 12.08 -1.90
CA SER A 44 -20.65 12.90 -0.75
C SER A 44 -21.93 13.21 0.05
N THR A 45 -22.08 12.51 1.16
CA THR A 45 -23.10 12.76 2.19
C THR A 45 -22.85 14.11 2.89
N LEU A 46 -22.76 15.19 2.11
CA LEU A 46 -22.68 16.56 2.63
C LEU A 46 -24.02 17.30 2.53
N ASP A 47 -25.04 16.67 1.97
CA ASP A 47 -26.40 17.15 2.08
C ASP A 47 -26.97 16.55 3.38
N GLY A 48 -26.54 17.17 4.48
CA GLY A 48 -26.98 16.82 5.80
C GLY A 48 -28.45 17.21 5.96
N GLU A 49 -29.28 16.21 6.04
CA GLU A 49 -30.41 16.26 6.94
C GLU A 49 -30.01 15.47 8.15
N ASP A 50 -29.87 16.17 9.26
CA ASP A 50 -29.41 15.73 10.57
C ASP A 50 -30.52 14.87 11.22
N ASP A 51 -30.70 13.68 10.73
CA ASP A 51 -31.57 12.66 11.34
C ASP A 51 -30.80 11.75 12.28
N GLY A 52 -29.84 12.26 13.04
CA GLY A 52 -29.32 11.65 14.29
C GLY A 52 -29.00 10.15 14.32
N VAL A 53 -29.22 9.42 13.24
CA VAL A 53 -28.91 8.00 13.08
C VAL A 53 -27.69 7.88 12.18
N VAL A 54 -26.50 7.85 12.78
CA VAL A 54 -25.30 7.39 12.10
C VAL A 54 -25.52 5.89 11.79
N PRO A 55 -25.72 5.47 10.52
CA PRO A 55 -25.76 4.04 10.24
C PRO A 55 -24.42 3.47 10.65
N ASP A 56 -24.39 2.49 11.52
CA ASP A 56 -23.23 1.65 11.84
C ASP A 56 -22.87 0.81 10.60
N ALA A 57 -22.58 1.50 9.49
CA ALA A 57 -22.04 0.87 8.30
C ALA A 57 -20.61 0.43 8.64
N THR A 58 -20.47 -0.83 8.97
CA THR A 58 -19.15 -1.43 9.18
C THR A 58 -18.27 -1.12 7.97
N ILE A 59 -17.00 -0.87 8.18
CA ILE A 59 -16.00 -0.55 7.13
C ILE A 59 -16.06 -1.57 5.98
N SER A 60 -16.52 -2.80 6.29
CA SER A 60 -16.72 -3.92 5.36
C SER A 60 -17.76 -3.66 4.27
N ASP A 61 -18.76 -2.81 4.52
CA ASP A 61 -19.90 -2.60 3.61
C ASP A 61 -19.66 -1.48 2.59
N ARG A 62 -18.52 -0.80 2.68
CA ARG A 62 -18.17 0.25 1.72
C ARG A 62 -17.83 -0.34 0.35
N PRO A 63 -18.41 0.17 -0.75
CA PRO A 63 -18.12 -0.33 -2.09
C PRO A 63 -16.64 -0.16 -2.40
N THR A 64 -16.02 -1.21 -2.95
CA THR A 64 -14.60 -1.19 -3.31
C THR A 64 -14.34 -0.15 -4.40
N CYS A 65 -13.49 0.82 -4.10
CA CYS A 65 -13.07 1.84 -5.07
C CYS A 65 -11.88 1.33 -5.88
N TRP A 66 -12.14 0.51 -6.90
CA TRP A 66 -11.12 -0.08 -7.75
C TRP A 66 -10.21 0.95 -8.43
N SER A 67 -10.78 2.10 -8.85
CA SER A 67 -10.01 3.16 -9.51
C SER A 67 -8.88 3.69 -8.62
N SER A 68 -9.15 3.91 -7.33
CA SER A 68 -8.13 4.41 -6.41
C SER A 68 -7.06 3.35 -6.12
N ILE A 69 -7.46 2.07 -6.01
CA ILE A 69 -6.52 0.95 -5.83
C ILE A 69 -5.60 0.83 -7.03
N LEU A 70 -6.17 0.76 -8.24
CA LEU A 70 -5.39 0.58 -9.47
C LEU A 70 -4.42 1.74 -9.73
N LEU A 71 -4.89 3.00 -9.54
CA LEU A 71 -4.04 4.17 -9.74
C LEU A 71 -2.90 4.24 -8.72
N SER A 72 -3.18 3.98 -7.44
CA SER A 72 -2.14 3.97 -6.42
C SER A 72 -1.14 2.83 -6.61
N SER A 73 -1.61 1.66 -7.06
CA SER A 73 -0.74 0.51 -7.34
C SER A 73 0.12 0.72 -8.59
N LEU A 74 -0.44 1.37 -9.62
CA LEU A 74 0.31 1.74 -10.81
C LEU A 74 1.41 2.73 -10.47
N PHE A 75 1.09 3.76 -9.69
CA PHE A 75 2.08 4.73 -9.22
C PHE A 75 3.21 4.04 -8.43
N PHE A 76 2.86 3.17 -7.49
CA PHE A 76 3.84 2.41 -6.71
C PHE A 76 4.77 1.59 -7.61
N SER A 77 4.22 0.87 -8.60
CA SER A 77 5.02 0.03 -9.49
C SER A 77 5.91 0.83 -10.44
N ILE A 78 5.47 2.01 -10.89
CA ILE A 78 6.27 2.91 -11.72
C ILE A 78 7.51 3.43 -10.97
N LEU A 79 7.40 3.69 -9.68
CA LEU A 79 8.56 4.10 -8.86
C LEU A 79 9.65 3.02 -8.82
N HIS A 80 9.29 1.77 -9.13
CA HIS A 80 10.21 0.61 -9.13
C HIS A 80 10.66 0.18 -10.55
N LEU A 81 10.51 1.03 -11.56
CA LEU A 81 10.90 0.71 -12.95
C LEU A 81 12.36 0.26 -13.10
N GLN A 82 13.24 0.72 -12.23
CA GLN A 82 14.66 0.32 -12.24
C GLN A 82 14.88 -1.17 -11.92
N ALA A 83 13.90 -1.84 -11.29
CA ALA A 83 13.96 -3.27 -10.97
C ALA A 83 13.67 -4.19 -12.17
N GLY A 84 13.37 -3.64 -13.34
CA GLY A 84 13.04 -4.38 -14.55
C GLY A 84 11.54 -4.69 -14.70
N PHE A 85 11.09 -4.91 -15.94
CA PHE A 85 9.67 -5.05 -16.27
C PHE A 85 8.96 -6.20 -15.55
N ALA A 86 9.62 -7.35 -15.38
CA ALA A 86 9.04 -8.49 -14.68
C ALA A 86 8.76 -8.18 -13.21
N SER A 87 9.71 -7.50 -12.56
CA SER A 87 9.56 -7.05 -11.17
C SER A 87 8.44 -6.01 -11.03
N VAL A 88 8.34 -5.08 -11.97
CA VAL A 88 7.28 -4.05 -11.99
C VAL A 88 5.89 -4.68 -12.05
N ALA A 89 5.70 -5.70 -12.90
CA ALA A 89 4.43 -6.42 -13.00
C ALA A 89 4.07 -7.15 -11.68
N ALA A 90 5.04 -7.83 -11.08
CA ALA A 90 4.84 -8.51 -9.80
C ALA A 90 4.53 -7.52 -8.68
N LEU A 91 5.26 -6.40 -8.62
CA LEU A 91 5.03 -5.32 -7.65
C LEU A 91 3.68 -4.63 -7.85
N PHE A 92 3.22 -4.48 -9.08
CA PHE A 92 1.87 -3.96 -9.34
C PHE A 92 0.79 -4.87 -8.74
N LEU A 93 0.86 -6.17 -8.98
CA LEU A 93 -0.10 -7.13 -8.42
C LEU A 93 -0.05 -7.16 -6.89
N PHE A 94 1.15 -7.15 -6.33
CA PHE A 94 1.34 -7.05 -4.88
C PHE A 94 0.72 -5.76 -4.32
N ALA A 95 0.97 -4.63 -4.96
CA ALA A 95 0.41 -3.34 -4.58
C ALA A 95 -1.12 -3.31 -4.65
N VAL A 96 -1.73 -3.96 -5.65
CA VAL A 96 -3.20 -4.13 -5.70
C VAL A 96 -3.69 -4.92 -4.50
N GLY A 97 -3.01 -6.01 -4.13
CA GLY A 97 -3.32 -6.78 -2.92
C GLY A 97 -3.29 -5.93 -1.65
N LEU A 98 -2.23 -5.14 -1.46
CA LEU A 98 -2.10 -4.21 -0.32
C LEU A 98 -3.21 -3.15 -0.34
N GLY A 99 -3.55 -2.60 -1.51
CA GLY A 99 -4.63 -1.63 -1.65
C GLY A 99 -6.00 -2.19 -1.25
N LEU A 100 -6.27 -3.47 -1.57
CA LEU A 100 -7.47 -4.18 -1.14
C LEU A 100 -7.48 -4.40 0.37
N VAL A 101 -6.35 -4.83 0.95
CA VAL A 101 -6.21 -5.01 2.40
C VAL A 101 -6.44 -3.69 3.13
N TYR A 102 -5.84 -2.60 2.65
CA TYR A 102 -6.05 -1.27 3.22
C TYR A 102 -7.51 -0.86 3.18
N GLN A 103 -8.17 -1.01 2.03
CA GLN A 103 -9.55 -0.59 1.87
C GLN A 103 -10.52 -1.41 2.72
N ARG A 104 -10.30 -2.72 2.89
CA ARG A 104 -11.17 -3.60 3.70
C ARG A 104 -10.91 -3.50 5.18
N SER A 105 -9.65 -3.32 5.59
CA SER A 105 -9.29 -3.25 7.02
C SER A 105 -9.43 -1.83 7.60
N GLY A 106 -9.35 -0.81 6.78
CA GLY A 106 -9.24 0.59 7.21
C GLY A 106 -7.98 0.88 8.01
N ARG A 107 -7.00 -0.04 7.98
CA ARG A 107 -5.79 0.03 8.81
C ARG A 107 -4.53 -0.08 7.95
N LEU A 108 -3.55 0.77 8.25
CA LEU A 108 -2.26 0.78 7.55
C LEU A 108 -1.33 -0.37 8.01
N LEU A 109 -1.43 -0.75 9.28
CA LEU A 109 -0.52 -1.73 9.89
C LEU A 109 -0.46 -3.08 9.15
N PRO A 110 -1.56 -3.72 8.73
CA PRO A 110 -1.50 -4.96 7.95
C PRO A 110 -0.72 -4.80 6.65
N CYS A 111 -0.86 -3.66 5.96
CA CYS A 111 -0.14 -3.39 4.72
C CYS A 111 1.36 -3.27 4.96
N ILE A 112 1.76 -2.52 5.99
CA ILE A 112 3.16 -2.37 6.39
C ILE A 112 3.77 -3.74 6.73
N VAL A 113 3.10 -4.56 7.54
CA VAL A 113 3.62 -5.89 7.93
C VAL A 113 3.78 -6.80 6.72
N MET A 114 2.80 -6.82 5.82
CA MET A 114 2.89 -7.62 4.58
C MET A 114 4.04 -7.16 3.70
N HIS A 115 4.24 -5.85 3.54
CA HIS A 115 5.31 -5.28 2.74
C HIS A 115 6.69 -5.55 3.36
N MET A 116 6.84 -5.35 4.67
CA MET A 116 8.06 -5.70 5.40
C MET A 116 8.41 -7.19 5.25
N SER A 117 7.41 -8.07 5.29
CA SER A 117 7.60 -9.52 5.12
C SER A 117 8.11 -9.85 3.72
N LEU A 118 7.57 -9.22 2.67
CA LEU A 118 8.07 -9.40 1.30
C LEU A 118 9.52 -8.95 1.18
N ASN A 119 9.86 -7.77 1.68
CA ASN A 119 11.21 -7.24 1.61
C ASN A 119 12.20 -8.09 2.43
N ALA A 120 11.80 -8.56 3.61
CA ALA A 120 12.63 -9.46 4.41
C ALA A 120 12.89 -10.80 3.68
N PHE A 121 11.86 -11.37 3.04
CA PHE A 121 12.01 -12.59 2.24
C PHE A 121 12.96 -12.37 1.04
N THR A 122 12.82 -11.26 0.33
CA THR A 122 13.69 -10.91 -0.81
C THR A 122 15.14 -10.72 -0.37
N MET A 123 15.37 -10.04 0.76
CA MET A 123 16.73 -9.86 1.30
C MET A 123 17.35 -11.17 1.77
N LEU A 124 16.55 -12.06 2.36
CA LEU A 124 17.00 -13.39 2.74
C LEU A 124 17.38 -14.24 1.51
N ALA A 125 16.54 -14.23 0.48
CA ALA A 125 16.81 -14.95 -0.77
C ALA A 125 18.12 -14.45 -1.43
N LEU A 126 18.31 -13.13 -1.50
CA LEU A 126 19.54 -12.53 -2.01
C LEU A 126 20.76 -12.91 -1.18
N TYR A 127 20.64 -12.90 0.14
CA TYR A 127 21.74 -13.31 1.03
C TYR A 127 22.15 -14.78 0.81
N LEU A 128 21.18 -15.67 0.66
CA LEU A 128 21.45 -17.09 0.40
C LEU A 128 22.13 -17.30 -0.97
N GLU A 129 21.70 -16.57 -2.01
CA GLU A 129 22.29 -16.64 -3.35
C GLU A 129 23.77 -16.20 -3.38
N ILE A 130 24.11 -15.17 -2.61
CA ILE A 130 25.50 -14.67 -2.53
C ILE A 130 26.39 -15.59 -1.68
N SER A 131 25.79 -16.35 -0.75
CA SER A 131 26.52 -17.20 0.19
C SER A 131 26.83 -18.60 -0.37
N THR A 132 26.24 -18.98 -1.52
CA THR A 132 26.50 -20.26 -2.24
C THR A 132 27.46 -20.08 -3.39
#